data_2497bb9fe265aa9cbe8835212ac37749
#
_entry.id   2497bb9fe265aa9cbe8835212ac37749
#
_cell.length_a   1.000
_cell.length_b   1.000
_cell.length_c   1.000
_cell.angle_alpha   90.00
_cell.angle_beta   90.00
_cell.angle_gamma   90.00
#
_symmetry.space_group_name_H-M   'P 1'
#
loop_
_entity.id
_entity.type
_entity.pdbx_description
1 polymer ?
#
loop_
_entity_poly.entity_id
_entity_poly.type
_entity_poly.pdbx_seq_one_letter_code
_entity_poly.pdbx_strand_id
1 'polypeptide(L)' 'MEAVLFGVKNQPDTNRALTILSDTKAMYRFVDLKSTTSSTAVALSTMTKSFKLPILADEGVMFIGLESIRRHCGR' A
#
# COMPACT_ATOMS: atom_id res chain seq x y z
N MET A 1 -11.64 -3.63 10.15
CA MET A 1 -10.41 -2.88 10.43
C MET A 1 -10.01 -2.04 9.22
N GLU A 2 -9.44 -0.88 9.47
CA GLU A 2 -9.02 0.00 8.40
C GLU A 2 -7.72 -0.51 7.76
N ALA A 3 -7.69 -0.59 6.44
CA ALA A 3 -6.49 -0.94 5.71
C ALA A 3 -5.56 0.27 5.62
N VAL A 4 -4.26 0.02 5.46
CA VAL A 4 -3.26 1.08 5.28
C VAL A 4 -2.51 0.82 3.99
N LEU A 5 -2.51 1.80 3.10
CA LEU A 5 -1.76 1.74 1.85
C LEU A 5 -0.49 2.58 1.98
N PHE A 6 0.65 1.94 1.77
CA PHE A 6 1.95 2.62 1.75
C PHE A 6 2.39 2.79 0.30
N GLY A 7 2.75 3.99 -0.06
CA GLY A 7 3.21 4.26 -1.41
C GLY A 7 3.86 5.63 -1.53
N VAL A 8 4.13 6.04 -2.77
CA VAL A 8 4.69 7.34 -3.06
C VAL A 8 3.68 8.12 -3.89
N LYS A 9 3.30 9.30 -3.41
CA LYS A 9 2.35 10.16 -4.09
C LYS A 9 2.81 10.43 -5.52
N ASN A 10 1.88 10.35 -6.47
CA ASN A 10 2.11 10.56 -7.90
C ASN A 10 2.87 9.45 -8.61
N GLN A 11 3.21 8.36 -7.93
CA GLN A 11 3.73 7.17 -8.60
C GLN A 11 2.58 6.45 -9.31
N PRO A 12 2.74 6.04 -10.58
CA PRO A 12 1.64 5.43 -11.34
C PRO A 12 0.98 4.24 -10.67
N ASP A 13 1.76 3.31 -10.14
CA ASP A 13 1.19 2.12 -9.49
C ASP A 13 0.49 2.47 -8.19
N THR A 14 1.02 3.44 -7.44
CA THR A 14 0.36 3.93 -6.22
C THR A 14 -0.98 4.56 -6.56
N ASN A 15 -1.03 5.35 -7.62
CA ASN A 15 -2.28 5.97 -8.07
C ASN A 15 -3.30 4.92 -8.49
N ARG A 16 -2.87 3.87 -9.17
CA ARG A 16 -3.76 2.76 -9.55
C ARG A 16 -4.31 2.03 -8.33
N ALA A 17 -3.46 1.80 -7.32
CA ALA A 17 -3.90 1.17 -6.09
C ALA A 17 -4.93 2.04 -5.36
N LEU A 18 -4.71 3.34 -5.31
CA LEU A 18 -5.67 4.27 -4.71
C LEU A 18 -7.01 4.22 -5.44
N THR A 19 -7.01 4.15 -6.76
CA THR A 19 -8.21 4.04 -7.56
C THR A 19 -8.95 2.73 -7.25
N ILE A 20 -8.23 1.62 -7.16
CA ILE A 20 -8.82 0.32 -6.86
C ILE A 20 -9.50 0.36 -5.49
N LEU A 21 -8.82 0.89 -4.47
CA LEU A 21 -9.39 0.98 -3.13
C LEU A 21 -10.60 1.89 -3.09
N SER A 22 -10.56 2.99 -3.82
CA SER A 22 -11.69 3.92 -3.92
C SER A 22 -12.89 3.24 -4.60
N ASP A 23 -12.65 2.49 -5.67
CA ASP A 23 -13.71 1.79 -6.41
C ASP A 23 -14.37 0.69 -5.58
N THR A 24 -13.62 0.02 -4.72
CA THR A 24 -14.17 -1.02 -3.86
C THR A 24 -14.84 -0.45 -2.62
N LYS A 25 -14.77 0.85 -2.43
CA LYS A 25 -15.31 1.55 -1.26
C LYS A 25 -14.72 1.02 0.05
N ALA A 26 -13.50 0.49 -0.02
CA ALA A 26 -12.80 0.01 1.16
C ALA A 26 -12.40 1.18 2.05
N MET A 27 -12.46 0.97 3.35
CA MET A 27 -11.92 1.95 4.29
C MET A 27 -10.41 1.79 4.35
N TYR A 28 -9.68 2.85 4.03
CA TYR A 28 -8.22 2.79 4.02
C TYR A 28 -7.62 4.13 4.39
N ARG A 29 -6.35 4.07 4.80
CA ARG A 29 -5.53 5.24 5.05
C ARG A 29 -4.33 5.16 4.12
N PHE A 30 -3.96 6.29 3.53
CA PHE A 30 -2.78 6.36 2.68
C PHE A 30 -1.62 6.98 3.45
N VAL A 31 -0.47 6.31 3.41
CA VAL A 31 0.78 6.83 3.99
C VAL A 31 1.76 7.08 2.85
N ASP A 32 2.11 8.35 2.65
CA ASP A 32 3.07 8.76 1.64
C ASP A 32 4.48 8.61 2.21
N LEU A 33 5.26 7.68 1.65
CA LEU A 33 6.59 7.37 2.16
C LEU A 33 7.60 8.50 1.96
N LYS A 34 7.30 9.45 1.08
CA LYS A 34 8.14 10.65 0.94
C LYS A 34 7.94 11.63 2.08
N SER A 35 6.75 11.62 2.68
CA SER A 35 6.40 12.55 3.75
C SER A 35 6.53 11.92 5.13
N THR A 36 6.74 10.60 5.19
CA THR A 36 6.81 9.89 6.45
C THR A 36 8.25 9.81 6.94
N THR A 37 8.42 9.45 8.21
CA THR A 37 9.76 9.32 8.79
C THR A 37 10.51 8.14 8.17
N SER A 38 11.83 8.24 8.13
CA SER A 38 12.65 7.16 7.59
C SER A 38 12.50 5.85 8.36
N SER A 39 12.10 5.91 9.63
CA SER A 39 11.89 4.71 10.44
C SER A 39 10.77 3.83 9.88
N THR A 40 9.69 4.42 9.35
CA THR A 40 8.62 3.66 8.73
C THR A 40 9.12 2.94 7.47
N ALA A 41 9.89 3.64 6.63
CA ALA A 41 10.43 3.06 5.42
C ALA A 41 11.39 1.90 5.74
N VAL A 42 12.24 2.07 6.75
CA VAL A 42 13.16 1.02 7.19
C VAL A 42 12.39 -0.19 7.69
N ALA A 43 11.36 0.02 8.49
CA ALA A 43 10.54 -1.07 9.02
C ALA A 43 9.88 -1.86 7.89
N LEU A 44 9.31 -1.19 6.91
CA LEU A 44 8.69 -1.86 5.75
C LEU A 44 9.72 -2.66 4.96
N SER A 45 10.88 -2.07 4.71
CA SER A 45 11.95 -2.75 3.98
C SER A 45 12.41 -4.01 4.71
N THR A 46 12.54 -3.95 6.03
CA THR A 46 12.93 -5.09 6.84
C THR A 46 11.86 -6.18 6.83
N MET A 47 10.60 -5.81 6.93
CA MET A 47 9.49 -6.76 6.98
C MET A 47 9.25 -7.47 5.65
N THR A 48 9.41 -6.78 4.54
CA THR A 48 9.05 -7.30 3.23
C THR A 48 10.24 -7.89 2.47
N LYS A 49 11.47 -7.58 2.89
CA LYS A 49 12.71 -7.99 2.24
C LYS A 49 12.85 -7.50 0.79
N SER A 50 11.83 -6.89 0.25
CA SER A 50 11.89 -6.22 -1.04
C SER A 50 10.98 -5.02 -0.97
N PHE A 51 11.39 -3.94 -1.62
CA PHE A 51 10.65 -2.70 -1.50
C PHE A 51 9.92 -2.42 -2.80
N LYS A 52 8.85 -3.18 -3.05
CA LYS A 52 7.94 -2.93 -4.16
C LYS A 52 6.76 -2.14 -3.67
N LEU A 53 6.55 -0.97 -4.21
CA LEU A 53 5.40 -0.14 -3.89
C LEU A 53 4.36 -0.27 -4.98
N PRO A 54 3.09 -0.09 -4.66
CA PRO A 54 2.54 0.15 -3.32
C PRO A 54 2.41 -1.12 -2.48
N ILE A 55 2.27 -0.95 -1.16
CA ILE A 55 2.07 -2.05 -0.23
C ILE A 55 0.79 -1.77 0.55
N LEU A 56 -0.13 -2.73 0.56
CA LEU A 56 -1.36 -2.63 1.33
C LEU A 56 -1.28 -3.55 2.54
N ALA A 57 -1.47 -2.99 3.73
CA ALA A 57 -1.58 -3.76 4.96
C ALA A 57 -3.05 -3.84 5.35
N ASP A 58 -3.59 -5.04 5.41
CA ASP A 58 -5.00 -5.26 5.73
C ASP A 58 -5.12 -6.51 6.60
N GLU A 59 -5.72 -6.32 7.77
CA GLU A 59 -5.95 -7.41 8.75
C GLU A 59 -4.68 -8.18 9.09
N GLY A 60 -3.55 -7.48 9.22
CA GLY A 60 -2.29 -8.10 9.58
C GLY A 60 -1.55 -8.78 8.44
N VAL A 61 -2.08 -8.71 7.23
CA VAL A 61 -1.45 -9.28 6.04
C VAL A 61 -0.96 -8.15 5.14
N MET A 62 0.24 -8.32 4.59
CA MET A 62 0.82 -7.33 3.69
C MET A 62 0.73 -7.81 2.25
N PHE A 63 0.11 -7.01 1.41
CA PHE A 63 -0.02 -7.27 -0.02
C PHE A 63 0.97 -6.37 -0.74
N ILE A 64 2.03 -6.96 -1.28
CA ILE A 64 3.16 -6.23 -1.84
C ILE A 64 3.00 -6.14 -3.35
N GLY A 65 2.98 -4.90 -3.85
CA GLY A 65 2.87 -4.62 -5.26
C GLY A 65 1.43 -4.53 -5.74
N LEU A 66 1.24 -3.87 -6.87
CA LEU A 66 -0.08 -3.58 -7.41
C LEU A 66 -0.88 -4.86 -7.71
N GLU A 67 -0.22 -5.88 -8.23
CA GLU A 67 -0.87 -7.13 -8.60
C GLU A 67 -1.50 -7.83 -7.40
N SER A 68 -0.75 -7.87 -6.28
CA SER A 68 -1.25 -8.47 -5.05
C SER A 68 -2.45 -7.70 -4.51
N ILE A 69 -2.40 -6.38 -4.58
CA ILE A 69 -3.49 -5.52 -4.13
C ILE A 69 -4.73 -5.74 -4.99
N ARG A 70 -4.56 -5.83 -6.30
CA ARG A 70 -5.68 -6.09 -7.21
C ARG A 70 -6.37 -7.41 -6.90
N ARG A 71 -5.59 -8.45 -6.68
CA ARG A 71 -6.14 -9.77 -6.33
C ARG A 71 -6.92 -9.74 -5.03
N HIS A 72 -6.37 -9.07 -4.03
CA HIS A 72 -7.01 -8.96 -2.73
C HIS A 72 -8.33 -8.20 -2.82
N CYS A 73 -8.38 -7.15 -3.62
CA CYS A 73 -9.58 -6.33 -3.79
C CYS A 73 -10.58 -6.91 -4.80
N GLY A 74 -10.25 -8.02 -5.44
CA GLY A 74 -11.15 -8.67 -6.38
C GLY A 74 -11.25 -7.99 -7.72
N ARG A 75 -10.21 -7.31 -8.15
CA ARG A 75 -10.20 -6.56 -9.41
C ARG A 75 -9.18 -7.08 -10.40
#